data_f473e850e3bb54866a2f2c6cb0b297e6
#
_entry.id   f473e850e3bb54866a2f2c6cb0b297e6
#
_cell.length_a   1.000
_cell.length_b   1.000
_cell.length_c   1.000
_cell.angle_alpha   90.00
_cell.angle_beta   90.00
_cell.angle_gamma   90.00
#
_symmetry.space_group_name_H-M   'P 1'
#
loop_
_entity.id
_entity.type
_entity.pdbx_description
1 polymer ?
#
loop_
_entity_poly.entity_id
_entity_poly.type
_entity_poly.pdbx_seq_one_letter_code
_entity_poly.pdbx_strand_id
1 'polypeptide(L)'
;MLMRNWLPVIALCALPLLAQKYSGPRPPKPDLPYLLHADNLLPTESTEAKEEDRKNEVTYIIAGANSTARTPLSSPVLLILADQVQPEKLQLYKLESKGGQREVLFQRKKKQVARSIRMDVTRVDDNLYRLDVDETLQNGEYSLTPEGSNQVFCFQVY
;
A
#
# COMPACT_ATOMS: atom_id res chain seq x y z
N MET A 1 29.24 66.71 -13.62
CA MET A 1 28.60 66.15 -12.45
C MET A 1 28.00 64.78 -12.84
N LEU A 2 28.77 63.69 -12.67
CA LEU A 2 28.43 62.32 -13.10
C LEU A 2 27.82 61.57 -11.94
N MET A 3 26.51 61.33 -11.99
CA MET A 3 25.82 60.44 -11.02
C MET A 3 26.10 58.98 -11.41
N ARG A 4 26.85 58.29 -10.55
CA ARG A 4 27.14 56.88 -10.64
C ARG A 4 26.04 56.09 -9.94
N ASN A 5 25.09 55.47 -10.72
CA ASN A 5 24.08 54.57 -10.22
C ASN A 5 24.73 53.26 -9.76
N TRP A 6 24.71 53.02 -8.45
CA TRP A 6 25.05 51.73 -7.85
C TRP A 6 23.77 50.87 -7.81
N LEU A 7 23.68 49.89 -8.66
CA LEU A 7 22.66 48.82 -8.53
C LEU A 7 23.16 47.77 -7.54
N PRO A 8 22.39 47.44 -6.50
CA PRO A 8 22.76 46.34 -5.63
C PRO A 8 22.51 45.01 -6.37
N VAL A 9 23.55 44.21 -6.53
CA VAL A 9 23.46 42.83 -6.96
C VAL A 9 22.91 42.01 -5.81
N ILE A 10 21.65 41.65 -5.90
CA ILE A 10 21.02 40.68 -4.99
C ILE A 10 21.52 39.30 -5.36
N ALA A 11 22.50 38.79 -4.63
CA ALA A 11 22.94 37.41 -4.73
C ALA A 11 21.85 36.49 -4.16
N LEU A 12 21.10 35.86 -5.07
CA LEU A 12 20.11 34.82 -4.71
C LEU A 12 20.88 33.58 -4.26
N CYS A 13 21.07 33.42 -2.95
CA CYS A 13 21.59 32.19 -2.36
C CYS A 13 20.59 31.06 -2.56
N ALA A 14 20.76 30.27 -3.61
CA ALA A 14 20.07 28.99 -3.76
C ALA A 14 20.61 28.05 -2.68
N LEU A 15 19.86 27.90 -1.58
CA LEU A 15 20.10 26.86 -0.60
C LEU A 15 19.82 25.50 -1.27
N PRO A 16 20.80 24.57 -1.27
CA PRO A 16 20.52 23.23 -1.76
C PRO A 16 19.46 22.62 -0.86
N LEU A 17 18.31 22.24 -1.44
CA LEU A 17 17.32 21.38 -0.79
C LEU A 17 18.04 20.04 -0.56
N LEU A 18 18.58 19.82 0.61
CA LEU A 18 19.07 18.53 1.05
C LEU A 18 17.86 17.61 1.08
N ALA A 19 17.71 16.74 0.09
CA ALA A 19 16.72 15.70 0.09
C ALA A 19 16.88 14.90 1.39
N GLN A 20 15.88 14.97 2.25
CA GLN A 20 15.93 14.36 3.57
C GLN A 20 15.95 12.84 3.37
N LYS A 21 17.12 12.23 3.65
CA LYS A 21 17.28 10.77 3.52
C LYS A 21 16.34 10.07 4.50
N TYR A 22 15.64 9.05 4.02
CA TYR A 22 14.77 8.24 4.86
C TYR A 22 15.58 7.61 6.01
N SER A 23 15.13 7.81 7.25
CA SER A 23 15.78 7.34 8.48
C SER A 23 14.94 6.33 9.27
N GLY A 24 13.74 5.99 8.77
CA GLY A 24 12.84 5.03 9.41
C GLY A 24 13.23 3.57 9.22
N PRO A 25 12.42 2.63 9.74
CA PRO A 25 12.68 1.20 9.63
C PRO A 25 12.57 0.74 8.17
N ARG A 26 13.38 -0.28 7.81
CA ARG A 26 13.40 -0.85 6.46
C ARG A 26 12.90 -2.29 6.48
N PRO A 27 11.98 -2.66 5.56
CA PRO A 27 11.58 -4.04 5.39
C PRO A 27 12.78 -4.97 5.17
N PRO A 28 12.89 -6.09 5.91
CA PRO A 28 14.01 -7.01 5.76
C PRO A 28 13.90 -7.91 4.50
N LYS A 29 12.70 -8.05 3.93
CA LYS A 29 12.47 -8.85 2.73
C LYS A 29 11.89 -7.99 1.62
N PRO A 30 12.40 -8.11 0.38
CA PRO A 30 11.79 -7.46 -0.78
C PRO A 30 10.43 -8.09 -1.11
N ASP A 31 9.61 -7.33 -1.83
CA ASP A 31 8.32 -7.73 -2.38
C ASP A 31 7.29 -8.23 -1.36
N LEU A 32 7.50 -7.92 -0.09
CA LEU A 32 6.57 -8.18 1.00
C LEU A 32 6.21 -6.85 1.67
N PRO A 33 4.93 -6.44 1.67
CA PRO A 33 4.49 -5.28 2.43
C PRO A 33 4.52 -5.54 3.94
N TYR A 34 4.92 -4.54 4.69
CA TYR A 34 4.95 -4.55 6.16
C TYR A 34 4.08 -3.44 6.71
N LEU A 35 3.23 -3.76 7.66
CA LEU A 35 2.51 -2.77 8.47
C LEU A 35 3.50 -2.01 9.34
N LEU A 36 3.41 -0.69 9.33
CA LEU A 36 4.26 0.18 10.14
C LEU A 36 3.51 0.59 11.42
N HIS A 37 4.02 0.17 12.57
CA HIS A 37 3.55 0.58 13.88
C HIS A 37 4.66 1.33 14.62
N ALA A 38 4.59 2.66 14.66
CA ALA A 38 5.69 3.51 15.10
C ALA A 38 6.97 3.13 14.34
N ASP A 39 7.98 2.58 14.99
CA ASP A 39 9.22 2.12 14.38
C ASP A 39 9.28 0.59 14.14
N ASN A 40 8.17 -0.12 14.38
CA ASN A 40 8.11 -1.57 14.22
C ASN A 40 7.45 -1.96 12.90
N LEU A 41 8.01 -2.99 12.26
CA LEU A 41 7.49 -3.57 11.02
C LEU A 41 6.89 -4.93 11.30
N LEU A 42 5.61 -5.09 10.95
CA LEU A 42 4.90 -6.37 11.01
C LEU A 42 4.64 -6.87 9.58
N PRO A 43 5.19 -8.03 9.17
CA PRO A 43 4.95 -8.56 7.83
C PRO A 43 3.48 -8.88 7.62
N THR A 44 2.93 -8.53 6.46
CA THR A 44 1.62 -9.01 6.03
C THR A 44 1.67 -10.52 5.76
N GLU A 45 0.51 -11.17 5.81
CA GLU A 45 0.39 -12.58 5.43
C GLU A 45 0.47 -12.71 3.91
N SER A 46 1.55 -13.32 3.41
CA SER A 46 1.73 -13.58 1.98
C SER A 46 1.22 -14.96 1.62
N THR A 47 0.23 -15.04 0.72
CA THR A 47 -0.37 -16.28 0.24
C THR A 47 -0.91 -16.10 -1.17
N GLU A 48 -1.47 -17.17 -1.74
CA GLU A 48 -2.13 -17.14 -3.04
C GLU A 48 -3.64 -17.31 -2.87
N ALA A 49 -4.41 -16.49 -3.58
CA ALA A 49 -5.84 -16.64 -3.69
C ALA A 49 -6.19 -17.69 -4.73
N LYS A 50 -7.17 -18.53 -4.43
CA LYS A 50 -7.78 -19.44 -5.40
C LYS A 50 -8.85 -18.68 -6.18
N GLU A 51 -8.74 -18.66 -7.49
CA GLU A 51 -9.75 -18.11 -8.37
C GLU A 51 -10.86 -19.14 -8.64
N GLU A 52 -12.11 -18.76 -8.40
CA GLU A 52 -13.30 -19.50 -8.81
C GLU A 52 -14.09 -18.68 -9.82
N ASP A 53 -14.03 -19.09 -11.07
CA ASP A 53 -14.73 -18.45 -12.18
C ASP A 53 -16.13 -19.04 -12.36
N ARG A 54 -17.15 -18.19 -12.31
CA ARG A 54 -18.54 -18.50 -12.63
C ARG A 54 -19.01 -17.58 -13.76
N LYS A 55 -20.01 -17.98 -14.48
CA LYS A 55 -20.50 -17.34 -15.73
C LYS A 55 -20.56 -15.79 -15.71
N ASN A 56 -20.84 -15.16 -14.57
CA ASN A 56 -21.01 -13.72 -14.45
C ASN A 56 -20.16 -13.10 -13.34
N GLU A 57 -19.38 -13.89 -12.60
CA GLU A 57 -18.61 -13.46 -11.43
C GLU A 57 -17.32 -14.25 -11.27
N VAL A 58 -16.34 -13.62 -10.68
CA VAL A 58 -15.08 -14.25 -10.28
C VAL A 58 -14.92 -14.02 -8.79
N THR A 59 -14.70 -15.09 -8.04
CA THR A 59 -14.43 -15.02 -6.61
C THR A 59 -12.99 -15.42 -6.36
N TYR A 60 -12.25 -14.58 -5.64
CA TYR A 60 -10.92 -14.90 -5.13
C TYR A 60 -11.03 -15.33 -3.68
N ILE A 61 -10.60 -16.54 -3.39
CA ILE A 61 -10.72 -17.20 -2.08
C ILE A 61 -9.35 -17.36 -1.45
N ILE A 62 -9.24 -16.93 -0.21
CA ILE A 62 -8.03 -17.02 0.61
C ILE A 62 -8.32 -17.95 1.78
N ALA A 63 -7.48 -18.96 1.98
CA ALA A 63 -7.62 -19.92 3.05
C ALA A 63 -7.48 -19.25 4.44
N GLY A 64 -8.22 -19.76 5.42
CA GLY A 64 -8.20 -19.24 6.79
C GLY A 64 -9.16 -18.06 7.01
N ALA A 65 -9.79 -18.05 8.17
CA ALA A 65 -10.80 -17.04 8.52
C ALA A 65 -10.20 -15.67 8.86
N ASN A 66 -8.96 -15.64 9.33
CA ASN A 66 -8.28 -14.43 9.80
C ASN A 66 -6.85 -14.37 9.30
N SER A 67 -6.39 -13.15 9.04
CA SER A 67 -4.99 -12.87 8.71
C SER A 67 -4.09 -13.04 9.94
N THR A 68 -2.86 -13.50 9.73
CA THR A 68 -1.85 -13.59 10.79
C THR A 68 -1.31 -12.20 11.18
N ALA A 69 -1.32 -11.24 10.25
CA ALA A 69 -0.95 -9.86 10.49
C ALA A 69 -2.15 -9.04 10.94
N ARG A 70 -2.00 -8.26 12.01
CA ARG A 70 -3.10 -7.48 12.59
C ARG A 70 -2.66 -6.07 12.97
N THR A 71 -3.55 -5.10 12.81
CA THR A 71 -3.32 -3.72 13.20
C THR A 71 -4.56 -3.12 13.89
N PRO A 72 -4.38 -2.31 14.97
CA PRO A 72 -5.46 -1.52 15.54
C PRO A 72 -5.69 -0.19 14.79
N LEU A 73 -4.84 0.13 13.79
CA LEU A 73 -4.90 1.39 13.07
C LEU A 73 -5.93 1.31 11.94
N SER A 74 -6.92 2.19 11.97
CA SER A 74 -7.95 2.30 10.94
C SER A 74 -7.46 2.95 9.63
N SER A 75 -6.35 3.65 9.66
CA SER A 75 -5.64 4.17 8.47
C SER A 75 -4.19 3.69 8.53
N PRO A 76 -3.96 2.41 8.23
CA PRO A 76 -2.63 1.84 8.35
C PRO A 76 -1.68 2.39 7.30
N VAL A 77 -0.41 2.44 7.67
CA VAL A 77 0.69 2.72 6.77
C VAL A 77 1.45 1.43 6.55
N LEU A 78 1.82 1.16 5.31
CA LEU A 78 2.66 0.02 4.97
C LEU A 78 3.96 0.50 4.31
N LEU A 79 5.01 -0.28 4.47
CA LEU A 79 6.27 -0.13 3.76
C LEU A 79 6.55 -1.37 2.91
N ILE A 80 7.05 -1.17 1.71
CA ILE A 80 7.51 -2.25 0.83
C ILE A 80 8.86 -1.90 0.21
N LEU A 81 9.77 -2.85 0.25
CA LEU A 81 11.01 -2.81 -0.51
C LEU A 81 10.74 -3.49 -1.86
N ALA A 82 10.64 -2.71 -2.93
CA ALA A 82 10.24 -3.21 -4.25
C ALA A 82 11.43 -3.76 -5.03
N ASP A 83 11.29 -5.00 -5.52
CA ASP A 83 12.21 -5.65 -6.46
C ASP A 83 11.45 -6.07 -7.72
N GLN A 84 10.48 -6.99 -7.60
CA GLN A 84 9.63 -7.48 -8.70
C GLN A 84 8.22 -6.86 -8.65
N VAL A 85 7.70 -6.62 -7.45
CA VAL A 85 6.39 -5.98 -7.26
C VAL A 85 6.46 -4.50 -7.59
N GLN A 86 5.48 -4.01 -8.34
CA GLN A 86 5.30 -2.59 -8.64
C GLN A 86 4.31 -1.99 -7.63
N PRO A 87 4.77 -1.19 -6.65
CA PRO A 87 3.91 -0.70 -5.57
C PRO A 87 2.72 0.14 -6.06
N GLU A 88 2.90 0.87 -7.17
CA GLU A 88 1.87 1.70 -7.78
C GLU A 88 0.72 0.89 -8.41
N LYS A 89 0.95 -0.42 -8.63
CA LYS A 89 -0.06 -1.35 -9.16
C LYS A 89 -0.66 -2.26 -8.08
N LEU A 90 -0.32 -2.05 -6.81
CA LEU A 90 -0.98 -2.72 -5.71
C LEU A 90 -2.39 -2.17 -5.52
N GLN A 91 -3.35 -3.05 -5.36
CA GLN A 91 -4.74 -2.71 -5.10
C GLN A 91 -5.16 -3.27 -3.74
N LEU A 92 -5.83 -2.45 -2.94
CA LEU A 92 -6.33 -2.82 -1.62
C LEU A 92 -7.83 -3.12 -1.69
N TYR A 93 -8.22 -4.29 -1.17
CA TYR A 93 -9.60 -4.73 -1.11
C TYR A 93 -9.99 -5.14 0.30
N LYS A 94 -11.26 -4.88 0.67
CA LYS A 94 -11.89 -5.49 1.83
C LYS A 94 -12.32 -6.91 1.47
N LEU A 95 -12.03 -7.86 2.35
CA LEU A 95 -12.42 -9.26 2.23
C LEU A 95 -13.65 -9.54 3.11
N GLU A 96 -14.47 -10.48 2.70
CA GLU A 96 -15.54 -11.05 3.51
C GLU A 96 -15.08 -12.38 4.11
N SER A 97 -15.25 -12.55 5.41
CA SER A 97 -15.00 -13.82 6.09
C SER A 97 -16.24 -14.70 6.02
N LYS A 98 -16.14 -15.88 5.41
CA LYS A 98 -17.25 -16.80 5.22
C LYS A 98 -16.77 -18.24 5.22
N GLY A 99 -17.40 -19.07 6.05
CA GLY A 99 -17.11 -20.50 6.05
C GLY A 99 -15.67 -20.87 6.39
N GLY A 100 -14.98 -20.11 7.24
CA GLY A 100 -13.59 -20.36 7.63
C GLY A 100 -12.55 -19.92 6.59
N GLN A 101 -12.96 -19.13 5.61
CA GLN A 101 -12.11 -18.53 4.58
C GLN A 101 -12.44 -17.05 4.39
N ARG A 102 -11.60 -16.34 3.66
CA ARG A 102 -11.77 -14.93 3.26
C ARG A 102 -11.98 -14.87 1.77
N GLU A 103 -12.88 -14.04 1.29
CA GLU A 103 -13.19 -13.95 -0.12
C GLU A 103 -13.45 -12.51 -0.59
N VAL A 104 -13.21 -12.26 -1.87
CA VAL A 104 -13.62 -11.05 -2.57
C VAL A 104 -14.27 -11.42 -3.89
N LEU A 105 -15.44 -10.82 -4.17
CA LEU A 105 -16.27 -11.11 -5.34
C LEU A 105 -16.21 -9.98 -6.36
N PHE A 106 -15.89 -10.31 -7.60
CA PHE A 106 -15.94 -9.40 -8.75
C PHE A 106 -17.05 -9.80 -9.71
N GLN A 107 -17.99 -8.90 -9.98
CA GLN A 107 -19.09 -9.14 -10.93
C GLN A 107 -18.76 -8.60 -12.32
N ARG A 108 -18.73 -9.48 -13.34
CA ARG A 108 -18.34 -9.11 -14.72
C ARG A 108 -19.35 -8.20 -15.44
N LYS A 109 -20.64 -8.30 -15.13
CA LYS A 109 -21.72 -7.60 -15.87
C LYS A 109 -22.32 -6.39 -15.16
N LYS A 110 -22.04 -6.17 -13.90
CA LYS A 110 -22.48 -4.99 -13.16
C LYS A 110 -21.26 -4.10 -12.92
N LYS A 111 -21.45 -2.78 -13.00
CA LYS A 111 -20.45 -1.77 -12.62
C LYS A 111 -20.04 -1.82 -11.13
N GLN A 112 -20.54 -2.77 -10.36
CA GLN A 112 -20.13 -3.06 -9.00
C GLN A 112 -19.02 -4.13 -9.01
N VAL A 113 -17.90 -3.75 -9.53
CA VAL A 113 -16.61 -4.39 -9.24
C VAL A 113 -16.34 -4.16 -7.76
N ALA A 114 -15.75 -5.13 -7.07
CA ALA A 114 -15.23 -4.90 -5.73
C ALA A 114 -14.40 -3.62 -5.76
N ARG A 115 -14.79 -2.64 -4.96
CA ARG A 115 -14.14 -1.33 -4.99
C ARG A 115 -12.76 -1.45 -4.36
N SER A 116 -11.73 -1.10 -5.11
CA SER A 116 -10.41 -0.89 -4.52
C SER A 116 -10.44 0.31 -3.57
N ILE A 117 -9.83 0.14 -2.41
CA ILE A 117 -9.63 1.21 -1.42
C ILE A 117 -8.43 2.04 -1.86
N ARG A 118 -8.59 3.36 -1.80
CA ARG A 118 -7.54 4.27 -2.25
C ARG A 118 -6.34 4.28 -1.31
N MET A 119 -5.16 4.27 -1.92
CA MET A 119 -3.89 4.42 -1.23
C MET A 119 -3.03 5.44 -1.95
N ASP A 120 -2.29 6.21 -1.18
CA ASP A 120 -1.21 7.05 -1.70
C ASP A 120 0.10 6.28 -1.65
N VAL A 121 0.77 6.17 -2.78
CA VAL A 121 2.04 5.46 -2.93
C VAL A 121 3.15 6.49 -3.10
N THR A 122 4.08 6.54 -2.17
CA THR A 122 5.20 7.48 -2.17
C THR A 122 6.53 6.73 -2.12
N ARG A 123 7.41 7.02 -3.07
CA ARG A 123 8.79 6.54 -2.99
C ARG A 123 9.55 7.37 -1.97
N VAL A 124 10.08 6.72 -0.92
CA VAL A 124 10.76 7.37 0.20
C VAL A 124 12.29 7.17 0.19
N ASP A 125 12.77 6.16 -0.54
CA ASP A 125 14.19 5.91 -0.82
C ASP A 125 14.31 5.09 -2.12
N ASP A 126 15.49 4.66 -2.56
CA ASP A 126 15.77 4.02 -3.85
C ASP A 126 14.68 3.05 -4.32
N ASN A 127 14.47 1.96 -3.65
CA ASN A 127 13.42 0.98 -3.92
C ASN A 127 12.45 0.81 -2.74
N LEU A 128 12.44 1.76 -1.80
CA LEU A 128 11.57 1.77 -0.64
C LEU A 128 10.36 2.67 -0.90
N TYR A 129 9.18 2.09 -0.74
CA TYR A 129 7.90 2.77 -0.92
C TYR A 129 7.08 2.74 0.36
N ARG A 130 6.39 3.84 0.58
CA ARG A 130 5.39 4.00 1.63
C ARG A 130 4.00 4.01 0.99
N LEU A 131 3.11 3.20 1.55
CA LEU A 131 1.72 3.08 1.16
C LEU A 131 0.86 3.62 2.30
N ASP A 132 0.22 4.75 2.09
CA ASP A 132 -0.71 5.36 3.04
C ASP A 132 -2.14 5.05 2.63
N VAL A 133 -2.91 4.38 3.48
CA VAL A 133 -4.33 4.12 3.20
C VAL A 133 -5.11 5.41 3.45
N ASP A 134 -5.70 5.95 2.38
CA ASP A 134 -6.39 7.26 2.36
C ASP A 134 -7.88 7.17 2.75
N GLU A 135 -8.28 6.08 3.36
CA GLU A 135 -9.64 5.88 3.88
C GLU A 135 -9.57 5.32 5.31
N THR A 136 -10.58 5.64 6.13
CA THR A 136 -10.73 5.01 7.43
C THR A 136 -11.30 3.61 7.27
N LEU A 137 -10.49 2.60 7.50
CA LEU A 137 -10.90 1.20 7.41
C LEU A 137 -11.73 0.81 8.62
N GLN A 138 -12.79 0.06 8.37
CA GLN A 138 -13.55 -0.62 9.42
C GLN A 138 -12.80 -1.86 9.90
N ASN A 139 -13.15 -2.37 11.08
CA ASN A 139 -12.67 -3.67 11.52
C ASN A 139 -13.02 -4.73 10.48
N GLY A 140 -12.05 -5.59 10.14
CA GLY A 140 -12.23 -6.61 9.11
C GLY A 140 -10.93 -7.07 8.47
N GLU A 141 -11.07 -7.92 7.47
CA GLU A 141 -9.97 -8.50 6.70
C GLU A 141 -9.73 -7.71 5.42
N TYR A 142 -8.45 -7.56 5.05
CA TYR A 142 -8.03 -6.79 3.89
C TYR A 142 -6.91 -7.52 3.15
N SER A 143 -6.84 -7.29 1.83
CA SER A 143 -5.73 -7.79 1.00
C SER A 143 -5.18 -6.71 0.09
N LEU A 144 -3.86 -6.63 0.02
CA LEU A 144 -3.11 -5.98 -1.05
C LEU A 144 -2.83 -7.02 -2.13
N THR A 145 -3.13 -6.67 -3.38
CA THR A 145 -2.97 -7.59 -4.51
C THR A 145 -2.27 -6.88 -5.65
N PRO A 146 -1.16 -7.42 -6.21
CA PRO A 146 -0.61 -6.91 -7.45
C PRO A 146 -1.60 -7.11 -8.60
N GLU A 147 -1.74 -6.11 -9.46
CA GLU A 147 -2.61 -6.19 -10.63
C GLU A 147 -2.28 -7.42 -11.50
N GLY A 148 -3.31 -8.22 -11.83
CA GLY A 148 -3.16 -9.41 -12.67
C GLY A 148 -2.48 -10.61 -12.00
N SER A 149 -2.39 -10.62 -10.67
CA SER A 149 -1.78 -11.69 -9.89
C SER A 149 -2.77 -12.29 -8.89
N ASN A 150 -2.60 -13.58 -8.59
CA ASN A 150 -3.32 -14.26 -7.52
C ASN A 150 -2.56 -14.16 -6.17
N GLN A 151 -1.37 -13.58 -6.16
CA GLN A 151 -0.65 -13.31 -4.93
C GLN A 151 -1.38 -12.25 -4.12
N VAL A 152 -1.53 -12.48 -2.83
CA VAL A 152 -2.19 -11.57 -1.90
C VAL A 152 -1.37 -11.37 -0.64
N PHE A 153 -1.42 -10.16 -0.12
CA PHE A 153 -0.79 -9.77 1.14
C PHE A 153 -1.88 -9.32 2.10
N CYS A 154 -2.20 -10.16 3.06
CA CYS A 154 -3.38 -9.98 3.90
C CYS A 154 -3.03 -9.39 5.26
N PHE A 155 -3.97 -8.62 5.82
CA PHE A 155 -3.94 -8.12 7.18
C PHE A 155 -5.35 -7.89 7.72
N GLN A 156 -5.49 -7.86 9.04
CA GLN A 156 -6.73 -7.58 9.75
C GLN A 156 -6.64 -6.23 10.46
N VAL A 157 -7.71 -5.43 10.38
CA VAL A 157 -7.95 -4.26 11.24
C VAL A 157 -8.91 -4.68 12.36
N TYR A 158 -8.62 -4.34 13.67
CA TYR A 158 -9.42 -4.75 14.83
C TYR A 158 -9.62 -3.64 15.85
#